data_e4dabc00adfc5171040d09f1ae9a6252
#
_entry.id   e4dabc00adfc5171040d09f1ae9a6252
#
_cell.length_a   1.000
_cell.length_b   1.000
_cell.length_c   1.000
_cell.angle_alpha   90.00
_cell.angle_beta   90.00
_cell.angle_gamma   90.00
#
_symmetry.space_group_name_H-M   'P 1'
#
loop_
_entity.id
_entity.type
_entity.pdbx_description
1 polymer ?
#
loop_
_entity_poly.entity_id
_entity_poly.type
_entity_poly.pdbx_seq_one_letter_code
_entity_poly.pdbx_strand_id
1 'polypeptide(L)'
;ANAIYFSPLFESDTHGYNTRDYKKIDVRLGDNEDFKNLCKDLHNNGIKVVVDGVFNHVGRGFPQFQDVCANRENSKYLHWFNIDLNGNSNYNDGLWYEGWEGNYDLVKLNLYNPEVVDYLLDAVSFWINEFDIDGIRLDVAYCLDFEFLKRLRRHTDSLKKDFFLVGEMLHGDYNQRMNDEMLHSATNYECYKGLYSSFNSMNMFEINHSLLRQFGPENWTLYKGKHLLCFVDNHDVTRVASILTNENHLPLIYALLFGMPGIPCVYYGSEWGAKADKSQGDPALRPSFKEPEFNELSEFISKLADIKKNSKALNYGDFTSTVLTNKQCVFRRSTGDETVYVAINADDQEYT
;
A
#
# COMPACT_ATOMS: atom_id res chain seq x y z
N ALA A 1 -13.15 -9.09 5.61
CA ALA A 1 -11.76 -8.62 5.74
C ALA A 1 -11.23 -8.94 7.13
N ASN A 2 -9.91 -9.12 7.28
CA ASN A 2 -9.23 -9.33 8.55
C ASN A 2 -8.28 -8.17 8.91
N ALA A 3 -8.09 -7.25 7.99
CA ALA A 3 -7.42 -5.98 8.23
C ALA A 3 -8.02 -4.88 7.34
N ILE A 4 -7.97 -3.65 7.82
CA ILE A 4 -8.26 -2.45 7.03
C ILE A 4 -7.00 -1.60 7.01
N TYR A 5 -6.61 -1.19 5.81
CA TYR A 5 -5.57 -0.19 5.59
C TYR A 5 -6.24 1.14 5.23
N PHE A 6 -6.04 2.13 6.07
CA PHE A 6 -6.54 3.48 5.87
C PHE A 6 -5.51 4.33 5.11
N SER A 7 -5.95 5.04 4.07
CA SER A 7 -5.21 6.16 3.49
C SER A 7 -4.93 7.24 4.54
N PRO A 8 -4.09 8.27 4.27
CA PRO A 8 -3.70 9.23 5.29
C PRO A 8 -4.88 9.83 6.06
N LEU A 9 -4.86 9.70 7.38
CA LEU A 9 -5.92 10.13 8.30
C LEU A 9 -5.60 11.43 9.05
N PHE A 10 -4.31 11.81 9.08
CA PHE A 10 -3.84 12.90 9.93
C PHE A 10 -4.02 14.26 9.28
N GLU A 11 -4.12 15.31 10.11
CA GLU A 11 -4.39 16.66 9.65
C GLU A 11 -3.41 17.08 8.55
N SER A 12 -3.94 17.56 7.44
CA SER A 12 -3.20 17.87 6.24
C SER A 12 -3.67 19.17 5.59
N ASP A 13 -2.85 19.70 4.66
CA ASP A 13 -3.22 20.91 3.92
C ASP A 13 -4.44 20.64 3.01
N THR A 14 -4.46 19.48 2.30
CA THR A 14 -5.52 19.16 1.33
C THR A 14 -5.88 17.67 1.28
N HIS A 15 -5.01 16.82 0.73
CA HIS A 15 -5.33 15.44 0.29
C HIS A 15 -4.85 14.33 1.22
N GLY A 16 -4.30 14.67 2.37
CA GLY A 16 -3.77 13.71 3.35
C GLY A 16 -2.26 13.46 3.24
N TYR A 17 -1.68 13.53 2.04
CA TYR A 17 -0.23 13.33 1.83
C TYR A 17 0.61 14.58 2.13
N ASN A 18 0.01 15.72 2.37
CA ASN A 18 0.66 16.97 2.79
C ASN A 18 0.36 17.25 4.27
N THR A 19 0.91 16.41 5.14
CA THR A 19 0.66 16.38 6.58
C THR A 19 1.04 17.69 7.27
N ARG A 20 0.17 18.14 8.18
CA ARG A 20 0.40 19.27 9.12
C ARG A 20 0.68 18.81 10.53
N ASP A 21 -0.07 17.84 11.02
CA ASP A 21 0.02 17.33 12.38
C ASP A 21 -0.17 15.82 12.40
N TYR A 22 0.87 15.08 12.77
CA TYR A 22 0.84 13.64 12.85
C TYR A 22 0.03 13.07 14.02
N LYS A 23 -0.34 13.89 15.00
CA LYS A 23 -1.03 13.43 16.22
C LYS A 23 -2.50 13.82 16.27
N LYS A 24 -3.00 14.44 15.22
CA LYS A 24 -4.38 14.89 15.12
C LYS A 24 -5.05 14.29 13.89
N ILE A 25 -6.18 13.64 14.08
CA ILE A 25 -7.03 13.21 12.98
C ILE A 25 -7.56 14.43 12.23
N ASP A 26 -7.58 14.37 10.90
CA ASP A 26 -8.06 15.44 10.06
C ASP A 26 -9.54 15.74 10.37
N VAL A 27 -9.82 17.00 10.62
CA VAL A 27 -11.18 17.45 11.00
C VAL A 27 -12.26 17.10 9.98
N ARG A 28 -11.87 16.82 8.74
CA ARG A 28 -12.80 16.37 7.68
C ARG A 28 -13.26 14.92 7.86
N LEU A 29 -12.51 14.15 8.66
CA LEU A 29 -12.77 12.73 8.93
C LEU A 29 -13.37 12.49 10.33
N GLY A 30 -13.18 13.44 11.24
CA GLY A 30 -13.59 13.32 12.63
C GLY A 30 -12.53 13.86 13.59
N ASP A 31 -12.42 13.25 14.76
CA ASP A 31 -11.39 13.58 15.74
C ASP A 31 -10.66 12.33 16.26
N ASN A 32 -9.72 12.54 17.18
CA ASN A 32 -8.93 11.44 17.74
C ASN A 32 -9.80 10.42 18.51
N GLU A 33 -10.85 10.88 19.19
CA GLU A 33 -11.73 9.99 19.93
C GLU A 33 -12.60 9.15 18.99
N ASP A 34 -13.08 9.72 17.88
CA ASP A 34 -13.79 9.01 16.82
C ASP A 34 -12.93 7.87 16.26
N PHE A 35 -11.67 8.17 15.91
CA PHE A 35 -10.77 7.16 15.36
C PHE A 35 -10.40 6.09 16.38
N LYS A 36 -10.16 6.46 17.64
CA LYS A 36 -9.91 5.52 18.73
C LYS A 36 -11.07 4.56 18.94
N ASN A 37 -12.30 5.07 18.93
CA ASN A 37 -13.51 4.24 19.03
C ASN A 37 -13.67 3.31 17.83
N LEU A 38 -13.41 3.80 16.61
CA LEU A 38 -13.42 2.98 15.41
C LEU A 38 -12.40 1.83 15.50
N CYS A 39 -11.17 2.09 15.93
CA CYS A 39 -10.14 1.06 16.10
C CYS A 39 -10.60 -0.01 17.09
N LYS A 40 -11.20 0.39 18.22
CA LYS A 40 -11.74 -0.53 19.21
C LYS A 40 -12.87 -1.41 18.62
N ASP A 41 -13.76 -0.82 17.86
CA ASP A 41 -14.85 -1.56 17.21
C ASP A 41 -14.34 -2.54 16.16
N LEU A 42 -13.33 -2.15 15.37
CA LEU A 42 -12.66 -3.02 14.42
C LEU A 42 -12.00 -4.22 15.13
N HIS A 43 -11.25 -3.96 16.21
CA HIS A 43 -10.62 -5.02 17.02
C HIS A 43 -11.63 -5.97 17.65
N ASN A 44 -12.75 -5.46 18.15
CA ASN A 44 -13.85 -6.28 18.70
C ASN A 44 -14.44 -7.24 17.62
N ASN A 45 -14.31 -6.89 16.35
CA ASN A 45 -14.71 -7.72 15.21
C ASN A 45 -13.54 -8.52 14.59
N GLY A 46 -12.38 -8.56 15.24
CA GLY A 46 -11.20 -9.30 14.78
C GLY A 46 -10.52 -8.69 13.55
N ILE A 47 -10.71 -7.38 13.31
CA ILE A 47 -10.15 -6.65 12.18
C ILE A 47 -8.97 -5.81 12.67
N LYS A 48 -7.81 -6.00 12.05
CA LYS A 48 -6.58 -5.25 12.29
C LYS A 48 -6.62 -3.89 11.61
N VAL A 49 -5.91 -2.92 12.20
CA VAL A 49 -5.86 -1.53 11.71
C VAL A 49 -4.45 -1.19 11.25
N VAL A 50 -4.32 -0.82 9.97
CA VAL A 50 -3.09 -0.31 9.37
C VAL A 50 -3.34 1.11 8.91
N VAL A 51 -2.44 2.05 9.23
CA VAL A 51 -2.53 3.46 8.82
C VAL A 51 -1.44 3.82 7.84
N ASP A 52 -1.64 4.89 7.07
CA ASP A 52 -0.63 5.41 6.16
C ASP A 52 0.36 6.31 6.92
N GLY A 53 1.63 6.00 6.79
CA GLY A 53 2.75 6.76 7.35
C GLY A 53 3.45 7.57 6.26
N VAL A 54 3.14 8.86 6.17
CA VAL A 54 3.74 9.79 5.22
C VAL A 54 4.96 10.44 5.87
N PHE A 55 6.13 9.82 5.76
CA PHE A 55 7.35 10.22 6.49
C PHE A 55 8.45 10.81 5.60
N ASN A 56 8.30 10.74 4.28
CA ASN A 56 9.26 11.34 3.36
C ASN A 56 9.12 12.87 3.29
N HIS A 57 7.90 13.37 3.44
CA HIS A 57 7.56 14.78 3.23
C HIS A 57 6.38 15.20 4.10
N VAL A 58 6.18 16.50 4.20
CA VAL A 58 5.08 17.16 4.93
C VAL A 58 4.45 18.24 4.04
N GLY A 59 3.30 18.75 4.45
CA GLY A 59 2.69 19.92 3.82
C GLY A 59 3.41 21.21 4.12
N ARG A 60 3.18 22.24 3.31
CA ARG A 60 3.69 23.58 3.57
C ARG A 60 3.13 24.18 4.86
N GLY A 61 1.93 23.76 5.27
CA GLY A 61 1.32 24.15 6.55
C GLY A 61 1.90 23.47 7.78
N PHE A 62 2.91 22.60 7.64
CA PHE A 62 3.59 21.96 8.77
C PHE A 62 4.26 23.01 9.67
N PRO A 63 3.98 23.03 10.99
CA PRO A 63 4.40 24.14 11.85
C PRO A 63 5.90 24.42 11.84
N GLN A 64 6.74 23.38 11.79
CA GLN A 64 8.20 23.54 11.76
C GLN A 64 8.68 24.13 10.43
N PHE A 65 8.01 23.81 9.32
CA PHE A 65 8.32 24.45 8.04
C PHE A 65 7.86 25.90 8.01
N GLN A 66 6.70 26.22 8.61
CA GLN A 66 6.22 27.59 8.74
C GLN A 66 7.16 28.45 9.61
N ASP A 67 7.74 27.86 10.66
CA ASP A 67 8.77 28.53 11.47
C ASP A 67 10.01 28.87 10.61
N VAL A 68 10.47 27.96 9.75
CA VAL A 68 11.57 28.26 8.82
C VAL A 68 11.20 29.37 7.84
N CYS A 69 9.99 29.36 7.29
CA CYS A 69 9.54 30.44 6.40
C CYS A 69 9.54 31.81 7.09
N ALA A 70 9.19 31.87 8.35
CA ALA A 70 9.12 33.12 9.13
C ALA A 70 10.49 33.58 9.67
N ASN A 71 11.30 32.67 10.21
CA ASN A 71 12.51 32.97 10.97
C ASN A 71 13.81 32.73 10.20
N ARG A 72 13.73 32.12 9.02
CA ARG A 72 14.87 31.90 8.11
C ARG A 72 16.06 31.22 8.83
N GLU A 73 17.25 31.82 8.76
CA GLU A 73 18.48 31.36 9.41
C GLU A 73 18.37 31.24 10.95
N ASN A 74 17.42 31.93 11.57
CA ASN A 74 17.20 31.91 13.03
C ASN A 74 16.23 30.79 13.45
N SER A 75 15.65 30.05 12.50
CA SER A 75 14.79 28.93 12.84
C SER A 75 15.60 27.74 13.35
N LYS A 76 15.19 27.21 14.52
CA LYS A 76 15.77 25.97 15.04
C LYS A 76 15.46 24.74 14.21
N TYR A 77 14.49 24.83 13.29
CA TYR A 77 14.06 23.75 12.40
C TYR A 77 14.70 23.81 11.00
N LEU A 78 15.63 24.75 10.75
CA LEU A 78 16.24 24.92 9.45
C LEU A 78 16.81 23.60 8.88
N HIS A 79 17.45 22.79 9.74
CA HIS A 79 18.08 21.52 9.35
C HIS A 79 17.12 20.31 9.33
N TRP A 80 15.84 20.54 9.58
CA TRP A 80 14.81 19.52 9.40
C TRP A 80 14.49 19.28 7.93
N PHE A 81 14.89 20.20 7.07
CA PHE A 81 14.63 20.21 5.63
C PHE A 81 15.92 20.51 4.87
N ASN A 82 15.95 20.23 3.56
CA ASN A 82 17.00 20.65 2.67
C ASN A 82 16.61 21.99 2.05
N ILE A 83 17.18 23.09 2.55
CA ILE A 83 16.77 24.45 2.22
C ILE A 83 17.96 25.28 1.72
N ASP A 84 17.73 26.10 0.68
CA ASP A 84 18.59 27.18 0.26
C ASP A 84 17.86 28.53 0.45
N LEU A 85 18.31 29.32 1.41
CA LEU A 85 17.73 30.62 1.74
C LEU A 85 18.02 31.70 0.68
N ASN A 86 18.93 31.45 -0.27
CA ASN A 86 19.24 32.33 -1.39
C ASN A 86 18.51 31.90 -2.69
N GLY A 87 17.80 30.76 -2.64
CA GLY A 87 17.02 30.23 -3.75
C GLY A 87 15.59 30.72 -3.76
N ASN A 88 14.79 30.13 -4.61
CA ASN A 88 13.35 30.38 -4.67
C ASN A 88 12.60 29.13 -5.16
N SER A 89 11.36 29.00 -4.77
CA SER A 89 10.43 27.97 -5.25
C SER A 89 9.36 28.58 -6.16
N ASN A 90 8.46 27.77 -6.67
CA ASN A 90 7.29 28.25 -7.43
C ASN A 90 6.30 29.07 -6.57
N TYR A 91 6.45 29.05 -5.24
CA TYR A 91 5.69 29.91 -4.31
C TYR A 91 6.21 31.33 -4.21
N ASN A 92 7.40 31.59 -4.74
CA ASN A 92 8.02 32.89 -4.80
C ASN A 92 8.16 33.55 -3.43
N ASP A 93 8.46 32.78 -2.40
CA ASP A 93 8.60 33.19 -1.00
C ASP A 93 10.08 33.40 -0.58
N GLY A 94 10.99 33.42 -1.55
CA GLY A 94 12.38 33.77 -1.33
C GLY A 94 13.21 32.71 -0.60
N LEU A 95 12.82 31.43 -0.73
CA LEU A 95 13.62 30.28 -0.36
C LEU A 95 13.35 29.11 -1.31
N TRP A 96 14.40 28.34 -1.57
CA TRP A 96 14.26 27.05 -2.22
C TRP A 96 14.32 25.94 -1.17
N TYR A 97 13.59 24.87 -1.41
CA TYR A 97 13.63 23.65 -0.60
C TYR A 97 13.40 22.43 -1.47
N GLU A 98 13.90 21.30 -1.04
CA GLU A 98 13.64 20.03 -1.72
C GLU A 98 12.19 19.61 -1.50
N GLY A 99 11.45 19.43 -2.59
CA GLY A 99 10.13 18.80 -2.60
C GLY A 99 10.22 17.38 -3.13
N TRP A 100 9.24 16.53 -2.78
CA TRP A 100 9.16 15.19 -3.33
C TRP A 100 8.96 15.25 -4.86
N GLU A 101 9.94 14.68 -5.60
CA GLU A 101 9.96 14.68 -7.07
C GLU A 101 9.72 16.06 -7.70
N GLY A 102 10.19 17.13 -7.05
CA GLY A 102 10.03 18.51 -7.52
C GLY A 102 8.67 19.13 -7.21
N ASN A 103 7.81 18.44 -6.48
CA ASN A 103 6.53 18.97 -6.01
C ASN A 103 6.73 19.78 -4.73
N TYR A 104 6.60 21.08 -4.81
CA TYR A 104 6.81 21.99 -3.67
C TYR A 104 5.67 22.03 -2.65
N ASP A 105 4.51 21.43 -2.94
CA ASP A 105 3.46 21.20 -1.92
C ASP A 105 3.84 20.13 -0.92
N LEU A 106 4.83 19.31 -1.27
CA LEU A 106 5.31 18.17 -0.51
C LEU A 106 6.75 18.40 -0.07
N VAL A 107 6.92 19.12 1.05
CA VAL A 107 8.23 19.55 1.57
C VAL A 107 8.97 18.36 2.15
N LYS A 108 10.10 17.98 1.55
CA LYS A 108 10.86 16.81 1.95
C LYS A 108 11.51 16.99 3.33
N LEU A 109 11.35 16.00 4.18
CA LEU A 109 12.01 15.92 5.48
C LEU A 109 13.45 15.39 5.35
N ASN A 110 14.35 15.93 6.15
CA ASN A 110 15.71 15.44 6.27
C ASN A 110 15.79 14.27 7.26
N LEU A 111 15.62 13.04 6.75
CA LEU A 111 15.67 11.82 7.57
C LEU A 111 17.08 11.45 8.10
N TYR A 112 18.12 12.19 7.69
CA TYR A 112 19.45 12.08 8.30
C TYR A 112 19.56 12.88 9.61
N ASN A 113 18.62 13.81 9.85
CA ASN A 113 18.58 14.57 11.10
C ASN A 113 17.91 13.71 12.20
N PRO A 114 18.62 13.41 13.30
CA PRO A 114 18.07 12.58 14.38
C PRO A 114 16.85 13.21 15.07
N GLU A 115 16.76 14.54 15.15
CA GLU A 115 15.58 15.21 15.73
C GLU A 115 14.32 14.97 14.89
N VAL A 116 14.44 14.93 13.54
CA VAL A 116 13.34 14.61 12.64
C VAL A 116 12.90 13.17 12.87
N VAL A 117 13.86 12.25 12.91
CA VAL A 117 13.57 10.83 13.14
C VAL A 117 12.90 10.62 14.50
N ASP A 118 13.42 11.23 15.56
CA ASP A 118 12.84 11.12 16.91
C ASP A 118 11.41 11.68 16.95
N TYR A 119 11.15 12.79 16.27
CA TYR A 119 9.81 13.38 16.14
C TYR A 119 8.83 12.41 15.44
N LEU A 120 9.24 11.78 14.33
CA LEU A 120 8.41 10.81 13.61
C LEU A 120 8.16 9.54 14.44
N LEU A 121 9.18 9.03 15.14
CA LEU A 121 9.03 7.87 16.03
C LEU A 121 8.13 8.16 17.22
N ASP A 122 8.16 9.39 17.77
CA ASP A 122 7.24 9.83 18.80
C ASP A 122 5.78 9.89 18.28
N ALA A 123 5.56 10.31 17.04
CA ALA A 123 4.25 10.23 16.41
C ALA A 123 3.77 8.78 16.30
N VAL A 124 4.64 7.84 15.86
CA VAL A 124 4.32 6.41 15.79
C VAL A 124 3.99 5.84 17.17
N SER A 125 4.74 6.23 18.21
CA SER A 125 4.42 5.84 19.58
C SER A 125 3.04 6.32 20.02
N PHE A 126 2.69 7.56 19.66
CA PHE A 126 1.37 8.11 19.92
C PHE A 126 0.27 7.29 19.23
N TRP A 127 0.44 6.94 17.95
CA TRP A 127 -0.55 6.14 17.21
C TRP A 127 -0.77 4.75 17.81
N ILE A 128 0.31 4.09 18.23
CA ILE A 128 0.23 2.77 18.89
C ILE A 128 -0.45 2.88 20.26
N ASN A 129 -0.07 3.86 21.08
CA ASN A 129 -0.55 3.98 22.43
C ASN A 129 -1.99 4.52 22.50
N GLU A 130 -2.34 5.46 21.62
CA GLU A 130 -3.65 6.12 21.65
C GLU A 130 -4.71 5.36 20.84
N PHE A 131 -4.34 4.86 19.68
CA PHE A 131 -5.29 4.22 18.75
C PHE A 131 -5.16 2.71 18.69
N ASP A 132 -4.11 2.14 19.28
CA ASP A 132 -3.80 0.70 19.24
C ASP A 132 -3.68 0.14 17.81
N ILE A 133 -3.14 0.92 16.87
CA ILE A 133 -2.94 0.45 15.49
C ILE A 133 -2.05 -0.78 15.42
N ASP A 134 -2.23 -1.61 14.39
CA ASP A 134 -1.52 -2.89 14.20
C ASP A 134 -0.44 -2.84 13.13
N GLY A 135 -0.36 -1.77 12.37
CA GLY A 135 0.64 -1.63 11.33
C GLY A 135 0.65 -0.28 10.65
N ILE A 136 1.66 -0.07 9.83
CA ILE A 136 1.85 1.14 9.02
C ILE A 136 2.17 0.73 7.58
N ARG A 137 1.50 1.36 6.63
CA ARG A 137 1.93 1.41 5.23
C ARG A 137 2.79 2.66 5.08
N LEU A 138 4.00 2.51 4.59
CA LEU A 138 4.91 3.63 4.38
C LEU A 138 4.77 4.17 2.95
N ASP A 139 4.30 5.40 2.86
CA ASP A 139 4.24 6.16 1.62
C ASP A 139 5.63 6.33 1.03
N VAL A 140 5.75 6.18 -0.30
CA VAL A 140 7.00 6.29 -1.06
C VAL A 140 8.22 5.64 -0.37
N ALA A 141 8.04 4.42 0.11
CA ALA A 141 9.06 3.72 0.89
C ALA A 141 10.40 3.59 0.15
N TYR A 142 10.38 3.59 -1.19
CA TYR A 142 11.57 3.60 -2.04
C TYR A 142 12.43 4.88 -1.90
N CYS A 143 11.86 5.97 -1.36
CA CYS A 143 12.56 7.24 -1.06
C CYS A 143 13.07 7.31 0.37
N LEU A 144 12.63 6.43 1.28
CA LEU A 144 12.98 6.51 2.71
C LEU A 144 14.40 6.01 2.96
N ASP A 145 15.08 6.69 3.88
CA ASP A 145 16.42 6.31 4.33
C ASP A 145 16.43 4.92 4.99
N PHE A 146 17.48 4.13 4.75
CA PHE A 146 17.60 2.78 5.30
C PHE A 146 17.74 2.77 6.83
N GLU A 147 18.52 3.70 7.40
CA GLU A 147 18.68 3.77 8.85
C GLU A 147 17.39 4.24 9.55
N PHE A 148 16.63 5.13 8.92
CA PHE A 148 15.29 5.47 9.38
C PHE A 148 14.38 4.22 9.41
N LEU A 149 14.34 3.42 8.34
CA LEU A 149 13.54 2.20 8.29
C LEU A 149 13.94 1.19 9.36
N LYS A 150 15.24 1.00 9.60
CA LYS A 150 15.74 0.11 10.67
C LYS A 150 15.38 0.64 12.06
N ARG A 151 15.48 1.94 12.29
CA ARG A 151 15.06 2.55 13.55
C ARG A 151 13.55 2.41 13.76
N LEU A 152 12.75 2.67 12.75
CA LEU A 152 11.30 2.48 12.78
C LEU A 152 10.95 1.03 13.13
N ARG A 153 11.58 0.04 12.45
CA ARG A 153 11.36 -1.38 12.72
C ARG A 153 11.64 -1.73 14.19
N ARG A 154 12.82 -1.42 14.69
CA ARG A 154 13.19 -1.69 16.10
C ARG A 154 12.25 -0.98 17.06
N HIS A 155 11.84 0.25 16.75
CA HIS A 155 10.95 1.02 17.59
C HIS A 155 9.56 0.38 17.68
N THR A 156 8.96 0.02 16.56
CA THR A 156 7.63 -0.62 16.54
C THR A 156 7.64 -2.00 17.17
N ASP A 157 8.68 -2.82 16.93
CA ASP A 157 8.84 -4.14 17.56
C ASP A 157 8.95 -4.04 19.10
N SER A 158 9.52 -2.94 19.62
CA SER A 158 9.61 -2.70 21.06
C SER A 158 8.30 -2.28 21.71
N LEU A 159 7.37 -1.71 20.94
CA LEU A 159 6.10 -1.18 21.44
C LEU A 159 4.94 -2.17 21.32
N LYS A 160 4.88 -2.90 20.21
CA LYS A 160 3.76 -3.81 19.95
C LYS A 160 4.24 -5.06 19.21
N LYS A 161 3.98 -6.22 19.82
CA LYS A 161 4.29 -7.51 19.18
C LYS A 161 3.50 -7.66 17.88
N ASP A 162 4.13 -8.27 16.88
CA ASP A 162 3.53 -8.57 15.57
C ASP A 162 3.06 -7.32 14.81
N PHE A 163 3.67 -6.15 15.08
CA PHE A 163 3.37 -4.91 14.38
C PHE A 163 3.82 -5.01 12.92
N PHE A 164 2.94 -4.66 11.98
CA PHE A 164 3.17 -4.87 10.56
C PHE A 164 3.65 -3.60 9.86
N LEU A 165 4.76 -3.71 9.12
CA LEU A 165 5.29 -2.64 8.27
C LEU A 165 5.25 -3.08 6.80
N VAL A 166 4.52 -2.37 5.98
CA VAL A 166 4.47 -2.54 4.52
C VAL A 166 4.88 -1.25 3.83
N GLY A 167 5.78 -1.34 2.86
CA GLY A 167 6.24 -0.18 2.11
C GLY A 167 5.65 -0.10 0.71
N GLU A 168 5.31 1.09 0.29
CA GLU A 168 5.04 1.34 -1.12
C GLU A 168 6.35 1.25 -1.91
N MET A 169 6.43 0.25 -2.77
CA MET A 169 7.55 0.02 -3.69
C MET A 169 7.01 -0.07 -5.10
N LEU A 170 7.41 0.85 -5.96
CA LEU A 170 6.90 0.92 -7.33
C LEU A 170 7.69 0.02 -8.29
N HIS A 171 9.00 -0.11 -8.07
CA HIS A 171 9.93 -0.81 -8.95
C HIS A 171 11.21 -1.21 -8.22
N GLY A 172 12.08 -1.94 -8.90
CA GLY A 172 13.37 -2.39 -8.36
C GLY A 172 13.30 -3.69 -7.58
N ASP A 173 14.36 -3.98 -6.85
CA ASP A 173 14.43 -5.13 -5.96
C ASP A 173 13.86 -4.77 -4.57
N TYR A 174 12.70 -5.32 -4.26
CA TYR A 174 12.03 -5.05 -2.98
C TYR A 174 12.81 -5.55 -1.78
N ASN A 175 13.71 -6.54 -1.94
CA ASN A 175 14.54 -7.06 -0.85
C ASN A 175 15.47 -6.00 -0.23
N GLN A 176 15.77 -4.92 -0.96
CA GLN A 176 16.58 -3.84 -0.41
C GLN A 176 15.95 -3.23 0.84
N ARG A 177 14.61 -3.22 0.93
CA ARG A 177 13.85 -2.67 2.07
C ARG A 177 12.96 -3.72 2.75
N MET A 178 12.54 -4.76 2.04
CA MET A 178 11.73 -5.86 2.56
C MET A 178 12.63 -6.98 3.07
N ASN A 179 13.07 -6.87 4.31
CA ASN A 179 13.98 -7.80 4.97
C ASN A 179 13.78 -7.80 6.49
N ASP A 180 14.54 -8.61 7.21
CA ASP A 180 14.37 -8.80 8.66
C ASP A 180 14.64 -7.55 9.51
N GLU A 181 15.36 -6.57 8.97
CA GLU A 181 15.73 -5.35 9.70
C GLU A 181 14.79 -4.16 9.41
N MET A 182 14.00 -4.20 8.33
CA MET A 182 13.21 -3.07 7.83
C MET A 182 11.73 -3.46 7.65
N LEU A 183 11.28 -3.63 6.42
CA LEU A 183 9.87 -3.87 6.12
C LEU A 183 9.53 -5.37 6.10
N HIS A 184 8.34 -5.73 6.57
CA HIS A 184 7.79 -7.09 6.46
C HIS A 184 7.28 -7.39 5.05
N SER A 185 6.76 -6.37 4.36
CA SER A 185 6.10 -6.51 3.07
C SER A 185 6.32 -5.28 2.20
N ALA A 186 6.05 -5.43 0.91
CA ALA A 186 6.06 -4.37 -0.08
C ALA A 186 4.86 -4.50 -1.01
N THR A 187 4.41 -3.39 -1.60
CA THR A 187 3.36 -3.39 -2.63
C THR A 187 3.85 -4.04 -3.91
N ASN A 188 3.07 -4.96 -4.47
CA ASN A 188 3.46 -5.76 -5.63
C ASN A 188 3.02 -5.12 -6.96
N TYR A 189 3.61 -3.99 -7.31
CA TYR A 189 3.31 -3.30 -8.57
C TYR A 189 3.71 -4.10 -9.81
N GLU A 190 4.70 -4.97 -9.73
CA GLU A 190 5.07 -5.87 -10.84
C GLU A 190 3.91 -6.81 -11.19
N CYS A 191 3.34 -7.49 -10.19
CA CYS A 191 2.16 -8.35 -10.44
C CYS A 191 0.91 -7.55 -10.79
N TYR A 192 0.70 -6.34 -10.22
CA TYR A 192 -0.40 -5.47 -10.59
C TYR A 192 -0.45 -5.25 -12.10
N LYS A 193 0.67 -4.88 -12.72
CA LYS A 193 0.73 -4.72 -14.17
C LYS A 193 0.44 -6.03 -14.91
N GLY A 194 1.07 -7.12 -14.49
CA GLY A 194 0.88 -8.44 -15.10
C GLY A 194 -0.56 -8.94 -15.00
N LEU A 195 -1.24 -8.64 -13.89
CA LEU A 195 -2.63 -9.03 -13.68
C LEU A 195 -3.55 -8.47 -14.75
N TYR A 196 -3.67 -7.15 -14.89
CA TYR A 196 -4.61 -6.59 -15.87
C TYR A 196 -4.14 -6.75 -17.32
N SER A 197 -2.82 -6.64 -17.59
CA SER A 197 -2.32 -6.74 -18.97
C SER A 197 -2.48 -8.14 -19.54
N SER A 198 -2.34 -9.18 -18.73
CA SER A 198 -2.56 -10.57 -19.16
C SER A 198 -3.97 -10.80 -19.67
N PHE A 199 -4.97 -10.23 -19.02
CA PHE A 199 -6.36 -10.31 -19.48
C PHE A 199 -6.61 -9.44 -20.72
N ASN A 200 -6.12 -8.21 -20.74
CA ASN A 200 -6.35 -7.29 -21.84
C ASN A 200 -5.65 -7.69 -23.13
N SER A 201 -4.45 -8.25 -23.04
CA SER A 201 -3.70 -8.76 -24.20
C SER A 201 -3.97 -10.22 -24.53
N MET A 202 -4.81 -10.90 -23.74
CA MET A 202 -5.05 -12.35 -23.82
C MET A 202 -3.72 -13.12 -23.83
N ASN A 203 -2.86 -12.81 -22.85
CA ASN A 203 -1.51 -13.35 -22.75
C ASN A 203 -1.14 -13.69 -21.30
N MET A 204 -1.57 -14.85 -20.80
CA MET A 204 -1.32 -15.32 -19.45
C MET A 204 0.17 -15.57 -19.15
N PHE A 205 1.04 -15.56 -20.16
CA PHE A 205 2.49 -15.65 -19.95
C PHE A 205 3.05 -14.46 -19.17
N GLU A 206 2.43 -13.27 -19.27
CA GLU A 206 2.91 -12.07 -18.55
C GLU A 206 2.82 -12.26 -17.03
N ILE A 207 1.64 -12.53 -16.49
CA ILE A 207 1.48 -12.73 -15.05
C ILE A 207 2.20 -13.98 -14.56
N ASN A 208 2.17 -15.07 -15.35
CA ASN A 208 2.87 -16.29 -14.97
C ASN A 208 4.40 -16.08 -14.89
N HIS A 209 4.97 -15.26 -15.78
CA HIS A 209 6.40 -14.90 -15.73
C HIS A 209 6.72 -14.17 -14.43
N SER A 210 5.93 -13.16 -14.05
CA SER A 210 6.11 -12.42 -12.80
C SER A 210 5.99 -13.33 -11.57
N LEU A 211 5.00 -14.23 -11.56
CA LEU A 211 4.82 -15.18 -10.45
C LEU A 211 5.98 -16.19 -10.34
N LEU A 212 6.48 -16.72 -11.46
CA LEU A 212 7.64 -17.60 -11.46
C LEU A 212 8.91 -16.87 -11.01
N ARG A 213 9.12 -15.65 -11.46
CA ARG A 213 10.27 -14.82 -11.07
C ARG A 213 10.23 -14.50 -9.57
N GLN A 214 9.08 -14.24 -9.02
CA GLN A 214 8.93 -13.84 -7.62
C GLN A 214 8.83 -15.03 -6.66
N PHE A 215 8.11 -16.10 -7.03
CA PHE A 215 7.71 -17.17 -6.11
C PHE A 215 7.94 -18.58 -6.66
N GLY A 216 8.55 -18.73 -7.82
CA GLY A 216 8.79 -20.01 -8.47
C GLY A 216 9.70 -20.97 -7.68
N PRO A 217 9.88 -22.19 -8.19
CA PRO A 217 10.67 -23.22 -7.49
C PRO A 217 12.18 -23.00 -7.55
N GLU A 218 12.65 -22.18 -8.48
CA GLU A 218 14.08 -22.01 -8.76
C GLU A 218 14.83 -21.28 -7.65
N ASN A 219 16.15 -21.50 -7.57
CA ASN A 219 16.99 -20.89 -6.54
C ASN A 219 17.22 -19.37 -6.73
N TRP A 220 17.01 -18.86 -7.94
CA TRP A 220 17.12 -17.43 -8.26
C TRP A 220 15.82 -16.64 -8.00
N THR A 221 14.79 -17.30 -7.50
CA THR A 221 13.50 -16.67 -7.18
C THR A 221 13.65 -15.57 -6.13
N LEU A 222 13.07 -14.40 -6.38
CA LEU A 222 13.35 -13.19 -5.61
C LEU A 222 12.70 -13.16 -4.22
N TYR A 223 11.42 -13.59 -4.11
CA TYR A 223 10.61 -13.34 -2.92
C TYR A 223 9.99 -14.62 -2.34
N LYS A 224 10.65 -15.76 -2.57
CA LYS A 224 10.20 -17.05 -2.03
C LYS A 224 10.05 -16.98 -0.50
N GLY A 225 8.89 -17.38 0.00
CA GLY A 225 8.58 -17.34 1.44
C GLY A 225 8.21 -15.95 1.99
N LYS A 226 8.18 -14.92 1.14
CA LYS A 226 7.74 -13.57 1.50
C LYS A 226 6.31 -13.31 1.07
N HIS A 227 5.63 -12.42 1.78
CA HIS A 227 4.23 -12.07 1.55
C HIS A 227 4.11 -10.62 1.10
N LEU A 228 4.06 -10.40 -0.21
CA LEU A 228 3.86 -9.08 -0.80
C LEU A 228 2.39 -8.66 -0.70
N LEU A 229 2.13 -7.37 -0.55
CA LEU A 229 0.79 -6.80 -0.65
C LEU A 229 0.39 -6.73 -2.13
N CYS A 230 -0.52 -7.60 -2.54
CA CYS A 230 -0.97 -7.74 -3.92
C CYS A 230 -2.34 -7.09 -4.12
N PHE A 231 -2.54 -6.43 -5.25
CA PHE A 231 -3.75 -5.69 -5.57
C PHE A 231 -4.03 -5.69 -7.08
N VAL A 232 -5.27 -5.44 -7.45
CA VAL A 232 -5.69 -5.24 -8.84
C VAL A 232 -5.93 -3.77 -9.18
N ASP A 233 -6.14 -2.96 -8.16
CA ASP A 233 -6.16 -1.50 -8.21
C ASP A 233 -5.92 -0.91 -6.81
N ASN A 234 -5.70 0.41 -6.75
CA ASN A 234 -5.58 1.21 -5.54
C ASN A 234 -5.95 2.67 -5.82
N HIS A 235 -5.67 3.56 -4.87
CA HIS A 235 -5.99 4.99 -4.94
C HIS A 235 -5.15 5.80 -5.95
N ASP A 236 -4.12 5.21 -6.57
CA ASP A 236 -3.18 5.89 -7.49
C ASP A 236 -3.27 5.38 -8.94
N VAL A 237 -4.06 4.35 -9.19
CA VAL A 237 -4.19 3.74 -10.51
C VAL A 237 -5.64 3.67 -10.96
N THR A 238 -5.85 3.54 -12.26
CA THR A 238 -7.18 3.30 -12.83
C THR A 238 -7.82 2.08 -12.19
N ARG A 239 -9.09 2.20 -11.79
CA ARG A 239 -9.82 1.09 -11.16
C ARG A 239 -9.90 -0.12 -12.10
N VAL A 240 -9.84 -1.31 -11.53
CA VAL A 240 -9.79 -2.56 -12.27
C VAL A 240 -10.99 -2.74 -13.21
N ALA A 241 -12.18 -2.34 -12.79
CA ALA A 241 -13.39 -2.39 -13.62
C ALA A 241 -13.36 -1.39 -14.80
N SER A 242 -12.46 -0.40 -14.78
CA SER A 242 -12.24 0.54 -15.89
C SER A 242 -11.09 0.14 -16.79
N ILE A 243 -10.04 -0.50 -16.23
CA ILE A 243 -8.86 -0.86 -17.02
C ILE A 243 -9.05 -2.14 -17.84
N LEU A 244 -9.90 -3.07 -17.37
CA LEU A 244 -10.22 -4.29 -18.09
C LEU A 244 -11.06 -4.00 -19.34
N THR A 245 -10.61 -4.53 -20.49
CA THR A 245 -11.32 -4.38 -21.77
C THR A 245 -12.52 -5.32 -21.92
N ASN A 246 -12.56 -6.39 -21.11
CA ASN A 246 -13.68 -7.32 -21.03
C ASN A 246 -14.16 -7.44 -19.58
N GLU A 247 -15.37 -6.98 -19.32
CA GLU A 247 -15.97 -6.98 -17.98
C GLU A 247 -16.15 -8.40 -17.39
N ASN A 248 -16.30 -9.42 -18.25
CA ASN A 248 -16.39 -10.81 -17.81
C ASN A 248 -15.10 -11.32 -17.17
N HIS A 249 -13.98 -10.65 -17.38
CA HIS A 249 -12.70 -10.97 -16.75
C HIS A 249 -12.59 -10.44 -15.30
N LEU A 250 -13.50 -9.58 -14.86
CA LEU A 250 -13.44 -8.97 -13.53
C LEU A 250 -13.48 -10.01 -12.38
N PRO A 251 -14.36 -11.02 -12.37
CA PRO A 251 -14.28 -12.09 -11.37
C PRO A 251 -13.00 -12.92 -11.49
N LEU A 252 -12.51 -13.15 -12.71
CA LEU A 252 -11.33 -13.98 -12.95
C LEU A 252 -10.05 -13.34 -12.40
N ILE A 253 -9.89 -12.02 -12.55
CA ILE A 253 -8.71 -11.32 -12.02
C ILE A 253 -8.69 -11.35 -10.47
N TYR A 254 -9.86 -11.31 -9.81
CA TYR A 254 -9.95 -11.49 -8.36
C TYR A 254 -9.66 -12.95 -7.95
N ALA A 255 -10.14 -13.94 -8.71
CA ALA A 255 -9.79 -15.34 -8.46
C ALA A 255 -8.26 -15.55 -8.54
N LEU A 256 -7.62 -14.93 -9.52
CA LEU A 256 -6.16 -14.95 -9.66
C LEU A 256 -5.47 -14.24 -8.50
N LEU A 257 -5.93 -13.05 -8.11
CA LEU A 257 -5.40 -12.28 -6.97
C LEU A 257 -5.43 -13.08 -5.66
N PHE A 258 -6.55 -13.72 -5.35
CA PHE A 258 -6.69 -14.50 -4.11
C PHE A 258 -5.98 -15.85 -4.18
N GLY A 259 -5.81 -16.43 -5.37
CA GLY A 259 -5.11 -17.70 -5.57
C GLY A 259 -3.59 -17.60 -5.56
N MET A 260 -3.04 -16.49 -6.04
CA MET A 260 -1.59 -16.30 -6.12
C MET A 260 -0.93 -16.10 -4.74
N PRO A 261 0.42 -16.27 -4.63
CA PRO A 261 1.16 -15.94 -3.42
C PRO A 261 1.02 -14.46 -3.05
N GLY A 262 0.97 -14.17 -1.74
CA GLY A 262 0.90 -12.81 -1.21
C GLY A 262 -0.38 -12.53 -0.42
N ILE A 263 -0.50 -11.29 0.02
CA ILE A 263 -1.62 -10.75 0.79
C ILE A 263 -2.54 -10.01 -0.18
N PRO A 264 -3.74 -10.52 -0.48
CA PRO A 264 -4.67 -9.81 -1.36
C PRO A 264 -5.22 -8.57 -0.68
N CYS A 265 -5.17 -7.44 -1.38
CA CYS A 265 -5.75 -6.17 -0.96
C CYS A 265 -6.82 -5.75 -1.98
N VAL A 266 -8.00 -5.43 -1.48
CA VAL A 266 -9.13 -4.96 -2.28
C VAL A 266 -9.37 -3.50 -1.95
N TYR A 267 -9.36 -2.65 -2.95
CA TYR A 267 -9.60 -1.21 -2.79
C TYR A 267 -11.11 -0.96 -2.64
N TYR A 268 -11.47 -0.06 -1.72
CA TYR A 268 -12.90 0.21 -1.42
C TYR A 268 -13.67 0.66 -2.67
N GLY A 269 -14.84 0.10 -2.87
CA GLY A 269 -15.66 0.31 -4.06
C GLY A 269 -15.35 -0.66 -5.20
N SER A 270 -14.13 -1.18 -5.30
CA SER A 270 -13.77 -2.13 -6.36
C SER A 270 -14.39 -3.50 -6.14
N GLU A 271 -14.77 -3.85 -4.91
CA GLU A 271 -15.50 -5.08 -4.57
C GLU A 271 -16.91 -5.16 -5.16
N TRP A 272 -17.49 -4.04 -5.58
CA TRP A 272 -18.74 -4.01 -6.35
C TRP A 272 -18.58 -3.49 -7.77
N GLY A 273 -17.33 -3.31 -8.24
CA GLY A 273 -17.03 -2.94 -9.62
C GLY A 273 -17.12 -1.43 -9.89
N ALA A 274 -16.87 -0.58 -8.89
CA ALA A 274 -16.80 0.86 -9.11
C ALA A 274 -15.77 1.21 -10.19
N LYS A 275 -16.11 2.17 -11.03
CA LYS A 275 -15.30 2.59 -12.18
C LYS A 275 -14.71 3.98 -11.95
N ALA A 276 -13.45 4.17 -12.30
CA ALA A 276 -12.79 5.47 -12.41
C ALA A 276 -11.47 5.31 -13.19
N ASP A 277 -11.11 6.32 -13.95
CA ASP A 277 -9.86 6.36 -14.71
C ASP A 277 -8.91 7.42 -14.13
N LYS A 278 -7.62 7.09 -14.06
CA LYS A 278 -6.59 7.99 -13.53
C LYS A 278 -6.51 9.33 -14.28
N SER A 279 -6.84 9.36 -15.55
CA SER A 279 -6.88 10.60 -16.35
C SER A 279 -7.90 11.61 -15.85
N GLN A 280 -8.88 11.17 -15.05
CA GLN A 280 -9.88 12.03 -14.42
C GLN A 280 -9.38 12.70 -13.12
N GLY A 281 -8.16 12.38 -12.70
CA GLY A 281 -7.51 12.90 -11.50
C GLY A 281 -7.86 12.14 -10.21
N ASP A 282 -7.14 12.46 -9.15
CA ASP A 282 -7.24 11.79 -7.85
C ASP A 282 -8.65 11.78 -7.24
N PRO A 283 -9.45 12.88 -7.32
CA PRO A 283 -10.80 12.85 -6.76
C PRO A 283 -11.71 11.78 -7.37
N ALA A 284 -11.50 11.44 -8.65
CA ALA A 284 -12.27 10.37 -9.30
C ALA A 284 -11.87 8.97 -8.79
N LEU A 285 -10.58 8.77 -8.49
CA LEU A 285 -10.08 7.52 -7.93
C LEU A 285 -10.45 7.34 -6.45
N ARG A 286 -10.68 8.45 -5.72
CA ARG A 286 -10.92 8.49 -4.27
C ARG A 286 -12.31 9.07 -3.93
N PRO A 287 -13.40 8.54 -4.53
CA PRO A 287 -14.75 9.09 -4.31
C PRO A 287 -15.25 8.79 -2.90
N SER A 288 -16.15 9.63 -2.42
CA SER A 288 -16.98 9.30 -1.26
C SER A 288 -18.25 8.59 -1.73
N PHE A 289 -18.46 7.37 -1.27
CA PHE A 289 -19.70 6.62 -1.49
C PHE A 289 -20.68 6.91 -0.36
N LYS A 290 -21.94 7.20 -0.69
CA LYS A 290 -23.00 7.45 0.31
C LYS A 290 -23.37 6.15 1.02
N GLU A 291 -23.51 5.08 0.24
CA GLU A 291 -23.85 3.75 0.72
C GLU A 291 -22.94 2.71 0.03
N PRO A 292 -22.52 1.67 0.74
CA PRO A 292 -21.84 0.55 0.12
C PRO A 292 -22.83 -0.25 -0.74
N GLU A 293 -22.33 -0.81 -1.83
CA GLU A 293 -23.10 -1.75 -2.65
C GLU A 293 -22.66 -3.19 -2.33
N PHE A 294 -23.61 -4.13 -2.41
CA PHE A 294 -23.32 -5.55 -2.29
C PHE A 294 -24.01 -6.27 -3.45
N ASN A 295 -23.19 -6.82 -4.37
CA ASN A 295 -23.65 -7.46 -5.59
C ASN A 295 -22.97 -8.84 -5.77
N GLU A 296 -23.21 -9.50 -6.92
CA GLU A 296 -22.61 -10.80 -7.23
C GLU A 296 -21.09 -10.81 -7.17
N LEU A 297 -20.41 -9.71 -7.57
CA LEU A 297 -18.96 -9.58 -7.46
C LEU A 297 -18.51 -9.53 -5.99
N SER A 298 -19.20 -8.73 -5.16
CA SER A 298 -18.90 -8.65 -3.73
C SER A 298 -19.06 -10.00 -3.03
N GLU A 299 -20.14 -10.73 -3.38
CA GLU A 299 -20.37 -12.08 -2.87
C GLU A 299 -19.26 -13.05 -3.31
N PHE A 300 -18.85 -12.98 -4.57
CA PHE A 300 -17.77 -13.80 -5.11
C PHE A 300 -16.43 -13.52 -4.41
N ILE A 301 -16.06 -12.24 -4.25
CA ILE A 301 -14.84 -11.84 -3.53
C ILE A 301 -14.89 -12.31 -2.07
N SER A 302 -16.06 -12.23 -1.42
CA SER A 302 -16.23 -12.74 -0.06
C SER A 302 -15.94 -14.24 0.02
N LYS A 303 -16.44 -15.04 -0.94
CA LYS A 303 -16.15 -16.48 -1.03
C LYS A 303 -14.66 -16.75 -1.24
N LEU A 304 -13.99 -16.00 -2.12
CA LEU A 304 -12.54 -16.11 -2.34
C LEU A 304 -11.75 -15.79 -1.07
N ALA A 305 -12.15 -14.76 -0.33
CA ALA A 305 -11.53 -14.39 0.93
C ALA A 305 -11.67 -15.49 1.99
N ASP A 306 -12.84 -16.12 2.09
CA ASP A 306 -13.08 -17.23 3.01
C ASP A 306 -12.26 -18.47 2.61
N ILE A 307 -12.18 -18.80 1.33
CA ILE A 307 -11.34 -19.90 0.83
C ILE A 307 -9.88 -19.63 1.22
N LYS A 308 -9.35 -18.44 0.91
CA LYS A 308 -7.96 -18.10 1.24
C LYS A 308 -7.70 -18.12 2.74
N LYS A 309 -8.60 -17.55 3.54
CA LYS A 309 -8.47 -17.52 5.01
C LYS A 309 -8.34 -18.93 5.61
N ASN A 310 -9.03 -19.91 5.04
CA ASN A 310 -9.08 -21.28 5.56
C ASN A 310 -8.08 -22.24 4.90
N SER A 311 -7.32 -21.79 3.89
CA SER A 311 -6.35 -22.62 3.19
C SER A 311 -4.91 -22.28 3.59
N LYS A 312 -4.21 -23.26 4.16
CA LYS A 312 -2.77 -23.16 4.43
C LYS A 312 -1.98 -23.07 3.12
N ALA A 313 -2.37 -23.84 2.11
CA ALA A 313 -1.70 -23.85 0.83
C ALA A 313 -1.77 -22.49 0.13
N LEU A 314 -2.92 -21.82 0.11
CA LEU A 314 -3.06 -20.49 -0.48
C LEU A 314 -2.31 -19.41 0.30
N ASN A 315 -2.16 -19.55 1.61
CA ASN A 315 -1.44 -18.59 2.43
C ASN A 315 0.09 -18.82 2.42
N TYR A 316 0.54 -20.06 2.55
CA TYR A 316 1.96 -20.38 2.81
C TYR A 316 2.57 -21.38 1.82
N GLY A 317 1.77 -21.94 0.92
CA GLY A 317 2.22 -22.97 -0.02
C GLY A 317 3.19 -22.43 -1.07
N ASP A 318 3.97 -23.35 -1.64
CA ASP A 318 4.81 -23.09 -2.80
C ASP A 318 3.97 -22.68 -4.03
N PHE A 319 4.64 -22.21 -5.06
CA PHE A 319 4.01 -21.87 -6.36
C PHE A 319 4.63 -22.71 -7.46
N THR A 320 3.79 -23.41 -8.22
CA THR A 320 4.21 -24.17 -9.40
C THR A 320 3.22 -23.96 -10.53
N SER A 321 3.68 -23.43 -11.67
CA SER A 321 2.87 -23.35 -12.90
C SER A 321 2.69 -24.76 -13.51
N THR A 322 1.46 -25.13 -13.86
CA THR A 322 1.14 -26.48 -14.37
C THR A 322 0.58 -26.47 -15.78
N VAL A 323 -0.30 -25.50 -16.11
CA VAL A 323 -0.78 -25.29 -17.48
C VAL A 323 -0.65 -23.82 -17.81
N LEU A 324 -0.13 -23.52 -18.98
CA LEU A 324 0.04 -22.16 -19.46
C LEU A 324 -0.17 -22.08 -20.97
N THR A 325 -1.13 -21.28 -21.36
CA THR A 325 -1.38 -20.87 -22.73
C THR A 325 -1.60 -19.37 -22.80
N ASN A 326 -1.91 -18.82 -23.93
CA ASN A 326 -2.26 -17.39 -24.03
C ASN A 326 -3.50 -17.02 -23.20
N LYS A 327 -4.48 -17.95 -23.10
CA LYS A 327 -5.78 -17.66 -22.49
C LYS A 327 -6.04 -18.45 -21.20
N GLN A 328 -5.27 -19.49 -20.93
CA GLN A 328 -5.42 -20.35 -19.76
C GLN A 328 -4.16 -20.32 -18.89
N CYS A 329 -4.40 -20.30 -17.58
CA CYS A 329 -3.35 -20.39 -16.57
C CYS A 329 -3.82 -21.30 -15.44
N VAL A 330 -3.07 -22.38 -15.18
CA VAL A 330 -3.30 -23.24 -14.02
C VAL A 330 -2.02 -23.33 -13.22
N PHE A 331 -2.11 -23.10 -11.93
CA PHE A 331 -0.99 -23.28 -11.03
C PHE A 331 -1.40 -24.01 -9.76
N ARG A 332 -0.41 -24.61 -9.14
CA ARG A 332 -0.53 -25.34 -7.89
C ARG A 332 0.06 -24.50 -6.75
N ARG A 333 -0.65 -24.51 -5.61
CA ARG A 333 -0.16 -24.07 -4.30
C ARG A 333 -0.13 -25.26 -3.36
N SER A 334 0.99 -25.55 -2.68
CA SER A 334 1.10 -26.73 -1.81
C SER A 334 1.97 -26.46 -0.58
N THR A 335 1.55 -27.01 0.57
CA THR A 335 2.32 -27.05 1.82
C THR A 335 2.82 -28.46 2.16
N GLY A 336 2.55 -29.45 1.32
CA GLY A 336 2.78 -30.86 1.62
C GLY A 336 1.54 -31.55 2.21
N ASP A 337 0.84 -30.89 3.12
CA ASP A 337 -0.39 -31.41 3.74
C ASP A 337 -1.65 -31.05 2.96
N GLU A 338 -1.62 -29.92 2.29
CA GLU A 338 -2.71 -29.38 1.49
C GLU A 338 -2.23 -28.96 0.11
N THR A 339 -2.99 -29.28 -0.90
CA THR A 339 -2.72 -28.83 -2.27
C THR A 339 -3.97 -28.22 -2.88
N VAL A 340 -3.81 -27.02 -3.44
CA VAL A 340 -4.85 -26.28 -4.17
C VAL A 340 -4.39 -26.00 -5.58
N TYR A 341 -5.25 -26.25 -6.55
CA TYR A 341 -5.07 -25.82 -7.95
C TYR A 341 -5.96 -24.62 -8.21
N VAL A 342 -5.38 -23.59 -8.78
CA VAL A 342 -6.09 -22.41 -9.27
C VAL A 342 -6.08 -22.45 -10.79
N ALA A 343 -7.26 -22.53 -11.38
CA ALA A 343 -7.44 -22.62 -12.83
C ALA A 343 -8.21 -21.39 -13.34
N ILE A 344 -7.61 -20.68 -14.27
CA ILE A 344 -8.18 -19.49 -14.93
C ILE A 344 -8.31 -19.79 -16.42
N ASN A 345 -9.51 -19.60 -16.97
CA ASN A 345 -9.77 -19.62 -18.38
C ASN A 345 -10.35 -18.25 -18.81
N ALA A 346 -9.57 -17.45 -19.51
CA ALA A 346 -9.99 -16.14 -20.03
C ALA A 346 -10.62 -16.21 -21.42
N ASP A 347 -10.73 -17.42 -22.01
CA ASP A 347 -11.41 -17.62 -23.28
C ASP A 347 -12.94 -17.67 -23.08
N ASP A 348 -13.66 -17.39 -24.14
CA ASP A 348 -15.11 -17.62 -24.24
C ASP A 348 -15.48 -19.09 -24.61
N GLN A 349 -14.47 -19.93 -24.85
CA GLN A 349 -14.60 -21.35 -25.16
C GLN A 349 -14.12 -22.21 -23.99
N GLU A 350 -14.71 -23.40 -23.85
CA GLU A 350 -14.22 -24.41 -22.91
C GLU A 350 -12.81 -24.88 -23.30
N TYR A 351 -12.00 -25.15 -22.29
CA TYR A 351 -10.66 -25.71 -22.47
C TYR A 351 -10.58 -27.05 -21.72
N THR A 352 -10.22 -28.09 -22.44
CA THR A 352 -10.13 -29.48 -21.96
C THR A 352 -8.69 -30.01 -22.02
#